data_6e9d1b47da0e08d9db3741c7ad2b69ef
#
_entry.id   6e9d1b47da0e08d9db3741c7ad2b69ef
#
_cell.length_a   1.000
_cell.length_b   1.000
_cell.length_c   1.000
_cell.angle_alpha   90.00
_cell.angle_beta   90.00
_cell.angle_gamma   90.00
#
_symmetry.space_group_name_H-M   'P 1'
#
loop_
_entity.id
_entity.type
_entity.pdbx_description
1 polymer ?
#
loop_
_entity_poly.entity_id
_entity_poly.type
_entity_poly.pdbx_seq_one_letter_code
_entity_poly.pdbx_strand_id
1 'polypeptide(L)'
;ELGYPIDTTSDNYYNWGQGTIAHNTVLVNDRRQTYEKTRVDAPIHYDGDGLVKLMDVDAPTRYGATSIYRRSVVMVNVDDDVSYGVDFFRVKGGNEHLYSFHSLADEIFETENLEFTKQANANGEYIGSYVGPNVNYGTTGISNGFSWLKNVERDRAVEEKNIAVDFQIKDFRNQFRETRNLHLRMTMLNSFT
;
A
#
# COMPACT_ATOMS: atom_id res chain seq x y z
N GLU A 1 -0.21 -7.93 -2.68
CA GLU A 1 1.25 -8.06 -2.52
C GLU A 1 1.93 -8.41 -3.84
N LEU A 2 3.11 -7.85 -4.09
CA LEU A 2 3.85 -8.08 -5.34
C LEU A 2 4.55 -9.46 -5.41
N GLY A 3 4.51 -10.23 -4.32
CA GLY A 3 5.13 -11.55 -4.21
C GLY A 3 6.65 -11.50 -4.09
N TYR A 4 7.29 -12.66 -4.18
CA TYR A 4 8.74 -12.78 -4.11
C TYR A 4 9.39 -12.33 -5.42
N PRO A 5 10.48 -11.55 -5.38
CA PRO A 5 11.29 -11.27 -6.55
C PRO A 5 12.02 -12.54 -7.03
N ILE A 6 12.46 -12.52 -8.29
CA ILE A 6 13.24 -13.62 -8.86
C ILE A 6 14.61 -13.77 -8.16
N ASP A 7 15.19 -12.63 -7.77
CA ASP A 7 16.47 -12.58 -7.06
C ASP A 7 16.29 -12.09 -5.64
N THR A 8 16.45 -12.98 -4.68
CA THR A 8 16.36 -12.70 -3.24
C THR A 8 17.69 -12.23 -2.62
N THR A 9 18.75 -12.12 -3.41
CA THR A 9 20.07 -11.63 -2.96
C THR A 9 20.29 -10.16 -3.31
N SER A 10 19.37 -9.55 -4.08
CA SER A 10 19.49 -8.17 -4.52
C SER A 10 19.23 -7.16 -3.40
N ASP A 11 19.84 -5.98 -3.50
CA ASP A 11 19.59 -4.85 -2.63
C ASP A 11 18.11 -4.45 -2.62
N ASN A 12 17.42 -4.58 -3.75
CA ASN A 12 16.00 -4.34 -3.88
C ASN A 12 15.18 -5.26 -2.97
N TYR A 13 15.52 -6.53 -2.88
CA TYR A 13 14.84 -7.47 -1.99
C TYR A 13 14.93 -7.04 -0.52
N TYR A 14 16.14 -6.74 -0.05
CA TYR A 14 16.35 -6.36 1.36
C TYR A 14 15.84 -4.97 1.70
N ASN A 15 16.04 -4.01 0.81
CA ASN A 15 15.72 -2.61 1.09
C ASN A 15 14.27 -2.26 0.79
N TRP A 16 13.64 -2.94 -0.17
CA TRP A 16 12.26 -2.75 -0.58
C TRP A 16 11.38 -3.96 -0.24
N GLY A 17 11.62 -5.12 -0.85
CA GLY A 17 10.71 -6.26 -0.80
C GLY A 17 10.38 -6.78 0.59
N GLN A 18 11.34 -6.69 1.54
CA GLN A 18 11.11 -6.99 2.95
C GLN A 18 10.67 -5.77 3.77
N GLY A 19 10.55 -4.61 3.15
CA GLY A 19 10.19 -3.36 3.80
C GLY A 19 8.68 -3.24 4.00
N THR A 20 8.25 -2.61 5.08
CA THR A 20 6.83 -2.34 5.34
C THR A 20 6.17 -1.56 4.21
N ILE A 21 6.90 -0.62 3.58
CA ILE A 21 6.41 0.19 2.47
C ILE A 21 6.05 -0.64 1.23
N ALA A 22 6.59 -1.85 1.07
CA ALA A 22 6.27 -2.73 -0.06
C ALA A 22 4.98 -3.54 0.12
N HIS A 23 4.25 -3.31 1.21
CA HIS A 23 3.03 -4.04 1.55
C HIS A 23 1.85 -3.09 1.69
N ASN A 24 0.63 -3.61 1.50
CA ASN A 24 -0.61 -2.86 1.70
C ASN A 24 -0.90 -2.74 3.19
N THR A 25 -0.35 -1.71 3.83
CA THR A 25 -0.38 -1.53 5.29
C THR A 25 -0.11 -0.07 5.69
N VAL A 26 -0.15 0.23 6.98
CA VAL A 26 0.18 1.55 7.52
C VAL A 26 1.59 1.54 8.10
N LEU A 27 2.43 2.49 7.67
CA LEU A 27 3.69 2.80 8.32
C LEU A 27 3.43 3.83 9.43
N VAL A 28 4.17 3.70 10.53
CA VAL A 28 4.12 4.65 11.66
C VAL A 28 5.48 5.32 11.81
N ASN A 29 5.48 6.66 11.81
CA ASN A 29 6.69 7.48 11.88
C ASN A 29 7.73 7.11 10.81
N ASP A 30 7.30 6.80 9.59
CA ASP A 30 8.14 6.41 8.45
C ASP A 30 9.10 5.23 8.74
N ARG A 31 8.74 4.36 9.67
CA ARG A 31 9.59 3.25 10.10
C ARG A 31 9.07 1.91 9.58
N ARG A 32 9.99 0.97 9.44
CA ARG A 32 9.63 -0.45 9.26
C ARG A 32 8.99 -0.99 10.54
N GLN A 33 8.07 -1.92 10.36
CA GLN A 33 7.61 -2.78 11.46
C GLN A 33 8.82 -3.51 12.07
N THR A 34 8.75 -3.71 13.39
CA THR A 34 9.79 -4.49 14.06
C THR A 34 9.76 -5.94 13.57
N TYR A 35 10.96 -6.47 13.29
CA TYR A 35 11.14 -7.87 12.94
C TYR A 35 11.17 -8.73 14.20
N GLU A 36 10.11 -8.71 14.97
CA GLU A 36 9.95 -9.63 16.07
C GLU A 36 9.18 -10.87 15.60
N LYS A 37 9.60 -12.04 16.07
CA LYS A 37 8.88 -13.31 15.85
C LYS A 37 7.54 -13.38 16.60
N THR A 38 6.99 -12.25 16.96
CA THR A 38 5.70 -12.18 17.64
C THR A 38 4.59 -12.52 16.66
N ARG A 39 4.04 -13.70 16.86
CA ARG A 39 2.79 -14.12 16.23
C ARG A 39 1.65 -13.26 16.77
N VAL A 40 0.75 -12.89 15.90
CA VAL A 40 -0.63 -12.68 16.31
C VAL A 40 -1.18 -14.06 16.60
N ASP A 41 -1.47 -14.37 17.86
CA ASP A 41 -1.83 -15.73 18.27
C ASP A 41 -3.15 -16.19 17.63
N ALA A 42 -4.10 -15.30 17.48
CA ALA A 42 -5.37 -15.53 16.79
C ALA A 42 -5.99 -14.21 16.32
N PRO A 43 -6.83 -14.20 15.29
CA PRO A 43 -7.66 -13.04 15.00
C PRO A 43 -8.61 -12.76 16.19
N ILE A 44 -8.89 -11.47 16.42
CA ILE A 44 -9.88 -11.06 17.41
C ILE A 44 -11.26 -11.55 17.01
N HIS A 45 -11.55 -11.49 15.72
CA HIS A 45 -12.74 -12.03 15.11
C HIS A 45 -12.42 -12.61 13.73
N TYR A 46 -13.01 -13.74 13.41
CA TYR A 46 -12.93 -14.35 12.10
C TYR A 46 -14.30 -14.99 11.77
N ASP A 47 -14.85 -14.60 10.63
CA ASP A 47 -16.00 -15.24 10.00
C ASP A 47 -15.69 -15.41 8.52
N GLY A 48 -15.61 -16.64 8.06
CA GLY A 48 -15.28 -16.99 6.67
C GLY A 48 -16.48 -17.48 5.87
N ASP A 49 -17.65 -17.53 6.48
CA ASP A 49 -18.87 -18.10 5.89
C ASP A 49 -19.83 -17.00 5.39
N GLY A 50 -20.71 -17.40 4.47
CA GLY A 50 -21.77 -16.54 3.96
C GLY A 50 -21.33 -15.45 2.99
N LEU A 51 -22.22 -14.49 2.77
CA LEU A 51 -22.03 -13.40 1.81
C LEU A 51 -21.08 -12.31 2.34
N VAL A 52 -20.97 -12.18 3.65
CA VAL A 52 -20.08 -11.24 4.31
C VAL A 52 -19.04 -12.03 5.10
N LYS A 53 -17.77 -11.82 4.76
CA LYS A 53 -16.64 -12.46 5.43
C LYS A 53 -15.83 -11.40 6.15
N LEU A 54 -15.37 -11.70 7.36
CA LEU A 54 -14.64 -10.75 8.20
C LEU A 54 -13.38 -11.39 8.78
N MET A 55 -12.29 -10.63 8.75
CA MET A 55 -11.09 -10.90 9.53
C MET A 55 -10.69 -9.64 10.29
N ASP A 56 -10.51 -9.74 11.59
CA ASP A 56 -10.13 -8.63 12.48
C ASP A 56 -8.91 -9.02 13.32
N VAL A 57 -7.82 -8.27 13.16
CA VAL A 57 -6.52 -8.56 13.76
C VAL A 57 -5.93 -7.31 14.39
N ASP A 58 -5.38 -7.43 15.60
CA ASP A 58 -4.60 -6.37 16.26
C ASP A 58 -3.16 -6.83 16.51
N ALA A 59 -2.21 -5.97 16.20
CA ALA A 59 -0.78 -6.23 16.34
C ALA A 59 -0.02 -4.99 16.88
N PRO A 60 -0.38 -4.45 18.05
CA PRO A 60 0.14 -3.18 18.55
C PRO A 60 1.64 -3.19 18.78
N THR A 61 2.24 -4.37 19.00
CA THR A 61 3.69 -4.52 19.24
C THR A 61 4.55 -4.37 17.97
N ARG A 62 3.94 -4.25 16.80
CA ARG A 62 4.68 -4.03 15.53
C ARG A 62 5.40 -2.70 15.49
N TYR A 63 4.91 -1.74 16.27
CA TYR A 63 5.55 -0.46 16.47
C TYR A 63 5.56 -0.16 17.97
N GLY A 64 6.73 0.09 18.54
CA GLY A 64 6.83 0.42 19.97
C GLY A 64 6.11 1.72 20.38
N ALA A 65 5.70 2.53 19.42
CA ALA A 65 4.97 3.78 19.61
C ALA A 65 3.43 3.61 19.57
N THR A 66 2.91 2.42 19.26
CA THR A 66 1.47 2.20 19.08
C THR A 66 0.85 1.44 20.26
N SER A 67 -0.39 1.80 20.60
CA SER A 67 -1.25 1.05 21.53
C SER A 67 -2.40 0.33 20.79
N ILE A 68 -2.70 0.73 19.55
CA ILE A 68 -3.62 0.06 18.63
C ILE A 68 -2.94 0.03 17.26
N TYR A 69 -2.87 -1.14 16.65
CA TYR A 69 -2.47 -1.33 15.26
C TYR A 69 -3.34 -2.45 14.69
N ARG A 70 -4.60 -2.11 14.44
CA ARG A 70 -5.68 -3.06 14.20
C ARG A 70 -6.28 -2.89 12.82
N ARG A 71 -6.43 -4.00 12.13
CA ARG A 71 -7.02 -4.07 10.80
C ARG A 71 -8.22 -5.00 10.78
N SER A 72 -9.35 -4.50 10.30
CA SER A 72 -10.55 -5.29 10.06
C SER A 72 -10.81 -5.28 8.56
N VAL A 73 -10.70 -6.43 7.91
CA VAL A 73 -10.98 -6.59 6.47
C VAL A 73 -12.31 -7.31 6.33
N VAL A 74 -13.21 -6.69 5.60
CA VAL A 74 -14.52 -7.25 5.27
C VAL A 74 -14.60 -7.48 3.78
N MET A 75 -14.99 -8.69 3.35
CA MET A 75 -15.34 -8.98 1.96
C MET A 75 -16.84 -9.20 1.88
N VAL A 76 -17.47 -8.49 0.96
CA VAL A 76 -18.90 -8.61 0.70
C VAL A 76 -19.11 -9.19 -0.69
N ASN A 77 -19.69 -10.35 -0.77
CA ASN A 77 -20.14 -10.94 -2.03
C ASN A 77 -21.58 -10.50 -2.27
N VAL A 78 -21.79 -9.58 -3.21
CA VAL A 78 -23.13 -9.07 -3.53
C VAL A 78 -23.92 -10.14 -4.28
N ASP A 79 -23.26 -10.75 -5.27
CA ASP A 79 -23.76 -11.85 -6.07
C ASP A 79 -22.58 -12.67 -6.62
N ASP A 80 -22.84 -13.55 -7.60
CA ASP A 80 -21.81 -14.41 -8.20
C ASP A 80 -20.76 -13.63 -9.02
N ASP A 81 -21.09 -12.43 -9.49
CA ASP A 81 -20.24 -11.61 -10.36
C ASP A 81 -19.65 -10.38 -9.67
N VAL A 82 -20.27 -9.92 -8.57
CA VAL A 82 -19.92 -8.66 -7.91
C VAL A 82 -19.54 -8.88 -6.46
N SER A 83 -18.33 -8.45 -6.12
CA SER A 83 -17.85 -8.40 -4.74
C SER A 83 -17.02 -7.14 -4.51
N TYR A 84 -16.95 -6.71 -3.25
CA TYR A 84 -16.06 -5.62 -2.83
C TYR A 84 -15.46 -5.88 -1.46
N GLY A 85 -14.32 -5.26 -1.19
CA GLY A 85 -13.67 -5.28 0.11
C GLY A 85 -13.77 -3.94 0.81
N VAL A 86 -13.91 -3.98 2.13
CA VAL A 86 -13.79 -2.80 3.00
C VAL A 86 -12.66 -3.04 3.99
N ASP A 87 -11.72 -2.11 4.06
CA ASP A 87 -10.56 -2.18 4.94
C ASP A 87 -10.62 -1.07 5.99
N PHE A 88 -10.76 -1.45 7.25
CA PHE A 88 -10.69 -0.53 8.38
C PHE A 88 -9.35 -0.69 9.08
N PHE A 89 -8.45 0.25 8.87
CA PHE A 89 -7.17 0.26 9.55
C PHE A 89 -7.15 1.31 10.66
N ARG A 90 -7.04 0.87 11.91
CA ARG A 90 -7.03 1.75 13.09
C ARG A 90 -5.66 1.74 13.74
N VAL A 91 -5.05 2.92 13.83
CA VAL A 91 -3.77 3.12 14.48
C VAL A 91 -3.92 4.14 15.60
N LYS A 92 -3.40 3.83 16.79
CA LYS A 92 -3.32 4.77 17.92
C LYS A 92 -1.90 4.77 18.46
N GLY A 93 -1.27 5.95 18.42
CA GLY A 93 0.12 6.18 18.79
C GLY A 93 0.99 6.42 17.56
N GLY A 94 2.18 7.00 17.81
CA GLY A 94 2.98 7.61 16.76
C GLY A 94 2.52 9.04 16.44
N ASN A 95 3.31 9.74 15.63
CA ASN A 95 3.05 11.13 15.24
C ASN A 95 2.62 11.24 13.78
N GLU A 96 2.91 10.23 12.97
CA GLU A 96 2.69 10.20 11.54
C GLU A 96 2.29 8.80 11.10
N HIS A 97 1.29 8.72 10.23
CA HIS A 97 0.78 7.48 9.68
C HIS A 97 0.73 7.58 8.16
N LEU A 98 1.40 6.65 7.47
CA LEU A 98 1.40 6.57 6.02
C LEU A 98 0.76 5.26 5.58
N TYR A 99 -0.38 5.32 4.91
CA TYR A 99 -0.99 4.15 4.29
C TYR A 99 -0.32 3.85 2.96
N SER A 100 0.23 2.67 2.83
CA SER A 100 0.82 2.17 1.59
C SER A 100 -0.14 1.20 0.91
N PHE A 101 -0.37 1.42 -0.38
CA PHE A 101 -1.19 0.55 -1.21
C PHE A 101 -0.48 0.25 -2.54
N HIS A 102 -0.47 -1.00 -2.93
CA HIS A 102 0.16 -1.47 -4.16
C HIS A 102 -0.81 -2.30 -4.98
N SER A 103 -0.78 -2.09 -6.28
CA SER A 103 -1.50 -2.87 -7.26
C SER A 103 -0.54 -3.40 -8.34
N LEU A 104 -0.88 -4.49 -8.98
CA LEU A 104 -0.18 -5.03 -10.17
C LEU A 104 -0.66 -4.28 -11.42
N ALA A 105 -0.25 -3.02 -11.53
CA ALA A 105 -0.60 -2.16 -12.64
C ALA A 105 0.63 -1.42 -13.15
N ASP A 106 0.70 -1.16 -14.46
CA ASP A 106 1.74 -0.31 -15.05
C ASP A 106 1.39 1.17 -14.89
N GLU A 107 0.12 1.46 -14.89
CA GLU A 107 -0.41 2.81 -14.90
C GLU A 107 -1.71 2.92 -14.11
N ILE A 108 -2.00 4.11 -13.66
CA ILE A 108 -3.29 4.49 -13.12
C ILE A 108 -4.21 4.76 -14.33
N PHE A 109 -5.36 4.09 -14.36
CA PHE A 109 -6.35 4.27 -15.42
C PHE A 109 -7.14 5.56 -15.22
N GLU A 110 -7.61 5.80 -13.99
CA GLU A 110 -8.43 6.96 -13.64
C GLU A 110 -8.22 7.36 -12.19
N THR A 111 -8.37 8.65 -11.91
CA THR A 111 -8.37 9.17 -10.54
C THR A 111 -9.57 10.08 -10.31
N GLU A 112 -10.02 10.11 -9.07
CA GLU A 112 -11.09 10.99 -8.63
C GLU A 112 -10.61 11.85 -7.46
N ASN A 113 -10.77 13.15 -7.60
CA ASN A 113 -10.36 14.15 -6.61
C ASN A 113 -8.84 14.18 -6.30
N LEU A 114 -8.00 13.81 -7.27
CA LEU A 114 -6.55 13.87 -7.17
C LEU A 114 -5.97 14.67 -8.35
N GLU A 115 -5.02 15.55 -8.05
CA GLU A 115 -4.29 16.34 -9.05
C GLU A 115 -2.78 16.10 -8.87
N PHE A 116 -2.24 15.16 -9.61
CA PHE A 116 -0.84 14.79 -9.50
C PHE A 116 0.11 15.79 -10.13
N THR A 117 1.16 16.07 -9.40
CA THR A 117 2.32 16.82 -9.88
C THR A 117 3.56 15.95 -9.86
N LYS A 118 4.18 15.87 -11.02
CA LYS A 118 5.39 15.10 -11.26
C LYS A 118 6.59 15.68 -10.51
N GLN A 119 7.34 14.84 -9.80
CA GLN A 119 8.65 15.20 -9.26
C GLN A 119 9.67 15.13 -10.39
N ALA A 120 9.93 16.27 -11.03
CA ALA A 120 10.70 16.33 -12.27
C ALA A 120 11.72 17.50 -12.26
N ASN A 121 12.74 17.38 -13.13
CA ASN A 121 13.66 18.47 -13.44
C ASN A 121 13.01 19.49 -14.40
N ALA A 122 13.77 20.51 -14.77
CA ALA A 122 13.30 21.55 -15.69
C ALA A 122 12.92 21.03 -17.09
N ASN A 123 13.44 19.87 -17.49
CA ASN A 123 13.12 19.22 -18.77
C ASN A 123 11.90 18.29 -18.69
N GLY A 124 11.25 18.16 -17.53
CA GLY A 124 10.11 17.30 -17.31
C GLY A 124 10.45 15.81 -17.08
N GLU A 125 11.73 15.47 -16.88
CA GLU A 125 12.17 14.12 -16.58
C GLU A 125 12.04 13.84 -15.09
N TYR A 126 11.56 12.63 -14.72
CA TYR A 126 11.50 12.23 -13.31
C TYR A 126 12.88 12.24 -12.67
N ILE A 127 12.97 12.77 -11.45
CA ILE A 127 14.20 12.81 -10.67
C ILE A 127 14.01 12.25 -9.26
N GLY A 128 15.10 11.73 -8.71
CA GLY A 128 15.16 11.27 -7.32
C GLY A 128 14.30 10.07 -7.02
N SER A 129 13.80 10.05 -5.80
CA SER A 129 12.96 8.98 -5.26
C SER A 129 11.84 9.56 -4.38
N TYR A 130 11.05 8.71 -3.72
CA TYR A 130 10.02 9.18 -2.79
C TYR A 130 10.59 9.96 -1.59
N VAL A 131 11.85 9.71 -1.22
CA VAL A 131 12.56 10.49 -0.19
C VAL A 131 12.66 11.98 -0.59
N GLY A 132 12.87 12.23 -1.88
CA GLY A 132 12.96 13.58 -2.42
C GLY A 132 13.75 13.64 -3.73
N PRO A 133 13.76 14.83 -4.39
CA PRO A 133 14.38 14.99 -5.70
C PRO A 133 15.91 14.81 -5.68
N ASN A 134 16.55 15.01 -4.53
CA ASN A 134 18.00 14.92 -4.36
C ASN A 134 18.51 13.55 -3.89
N VAL A 135 17.60 12.59 -3.69
CA VAL A 135 17.94 11.23 -3.28
C VAL A 135 17.63 10.27 -4.41
N ASN A 136 18.65 9.74 -5.05
CA ASN A 136 18.49 8.87 -6.21
C ASN A 136 17.75 7.56 -5.86
N TYR A 137 17.01 7.06 -6.85
CA TYR A 137 16.42 5.72 -6.77
C TYR A 137 17.51 4.67 -6.49
N GLY A 138 17.22 3.75 -5.58
CA GLY A 138 18.13 2.68 -5.19
C GLY A 138 19.21 3.10 -4.19
N THR A 139 19.17 4.32 -3.63
CA THR A 139 20.10 4.72 -2.57
C THR A 139 19.94 3.78 -1.36
N THR A 140 21.04 3.12 -1.01
CA THR A 140 21.12 2.23 0.16
C THR A 140 21.29 3.00 1.46
N GLY A 141 21.05 2.35 2.61
CA GLY A 141 21.19 2.98 3.92
C GLY A 141 19.95 3.75 4.41
N ILE A 142 18.91 3.86 3.59
CA ILE A 142 17.61 4.41 3.96
C ILE A 142 16.69 3.25 4.34
N SER A 143 16.56 3.02 5.65
CA SER A 143 15.98 1.78 6.18
C SER A 143 14.48 1.58 5.93
N ASN A 144 13.73 2.65 5.61
CA ASN A 144 12.28 2.58 5.37
C ASN A 144 11.88 2.14 3.96
N GLY A 145 12.84 2.04 3.03
CA GLY A 145 12.60 1.61 1.65
C GLY A 145 12.09 2.69 0.70
N PHE A 146 11.93 3.93 1.14
CA PHE A 146 11.38 5.03 0.33
C PHE A 146 12.25 5.42 -0.85
N SER A 147 13.57 5.19 -0.77
CA SER A 147 14.49 5.39 -1.90
C SER A 147 14.27 4.40 -3.06
N TRP A 148 13.49 3.36 -2.85
CA TRP A 148 13.16 2.35 -3.87
C TRP A 148 11.81 2.61 -4.57
N LEU A 149 11.22 3.78 -4.36
CA LEU A 149 10.07 4.29 -5.09
C LEU A 149 10.53 5.39 -6.04
N LYS A 150 10.32 5.21 -7.34
CA LYS A 150 10.68 6.16 -8.41
C LYS A 150 9.46 6.64 -9.17
N ASN A 151 9.67 7.57 -10.09
CA ASN A 151 8.61 8.18 -10.91
C ASN A 151 7.50 8.77 -10.04
N VAL A 152 7.93 9.56 -9.06
CA VAL A 152 7.08 10.08 -8.01
C VAL A 152 6.20 11.20 -8.55
N GLU A 153 4.92 11.08 -8.28
CA GLU A 153 3.94 12.14 -8.45
C GLU A 153 3.24 12.39 -7.11
N ARG A 154 2.92 13.65 -6.83
CA ARG A 154 2.28 14.03 -5.58
C ARG A 154 1.02 14.83 -5.86
N ASP A 155 -0.04 14.49 -5.16
CA ASP A 155 -1.21 15.36 -5.11
C ASP A 155 -0.88 16.62 -4.28
N ARG A 156 -1.40 17.75 -4.71
CA ARG A 156 -1.23 19.05 -4.04
C ARG A 156 -2.45 19.47 -3.24
N ALA A 157 -3.58 18.88 -3.52
CA ALA A 157 -4.82 19.27 -2.89
C ALA A 157 -4.96 18.61 -1.52
N VAL A 158 -4.73 19.37 -0.47
CA VAL A 158 -5.12 19.00 0.90
C VAL A 158 -6.57 19.45 1.10
N GLU A 159 -7.52 18.67 0.62
CA GLU A 159 -8.94 18.91 0.84
C GLU A 159 -9.58 17.71 1.53
N GLU A 160 -10.54 17.99 2.42
CA GLU A 160 -11.35 16.94 3.05
C GLU A 160 -12.36 16.36 2.05
N LYS A 161 -11.89 15.45 1.21
CA LYS A 161 -12.75 14.77 0.24
C LYS A 161 -12.34 13.32 0.07
N ASN A 162 -13.30 12.50 -0.30
CA ASN A 162 -13.02 11.13 -0.71
C ASN A 162 -12.19 11.15 -1.97
N ILE A 163 -11.18 10.29 -2.03
CA ILE A 163 -10.37 10.10 -3.22
C ILE A 163 -10.55 8.69 -3.76
N ALA A 164 -10.39 8.52 -5.06
CA ALA A 164 -10.33 7.20 -5.66
C ALA A 164 -9.22 7.09 -6.70
N VAL A 165 -8.69 5.89 -6.81
CA VAL A 165 -7.70 5.50 -7.81
C VAL A 165 -8.17 4.20 -8.45
N ASP A 166 -8.27 4.18 -9.76
CA ASP A 166 -8.55 3.01 -10.56
C ASP A 166 -7.26 2.52 -11.21
N PHE A 167 -6.89 1.29 -10.95
CA PHE A 167 -5.71 0.64 -11.49
C PHE A 167 -6.11 -0.37 -12.54
N GLN A 168 -5.59 -0.24 -13.76
CA GLN A 168 -5.71 -1.29 -14.77
C GLN A 168 -4.74 -2.42 -14.43
N ILE A 169 -5.29 -3.59 -14.10
CA ILE A 169 -4.50 -4.75 -13.70
C ILE A 169 -3.84 -5.39 -14.91
N LYS A 170 -2.54 -5.63 -14.83
CA LYS A 170 -1.77 -6.35 -15.84
C LYS A 170 -1.37 -7.74 -15.40
N ASP A 171 -1.52 -8.69 -16.30
CA ASP A 171 -1.05 -10.06 -16.10
C ASP A 171 0.44 -10.19 -16.51
N PHE A 172 1.33 -9.71 -15.67
CA PHE A 172 2.79 -9.80 -15.89
C PHE A 172 3.33 -11.23 -15.95
N ARG A 173 2.56 -12.22 -15.53
CA ARG A 173 2.98 -13.61 -15.43
C ARG A 173 2.21 -14.55 -16.34
N ASN A 174 1.33 -14.02 -17.18
CA ASN A 174 0.44 -14.80 -18.05
C ASN A 174 -0.34 -15.90 -17.29
N GLN A 175 -0.89 -15.53 -16.13
CA GLN A 175 -1.66 -16.45 -15.29
C GLN A 175 -3.15 -16.43 -15.60
N PHE A 176 -3.64 -15.41 -16.30
CA PHE A 176 -5.03 -15.34 -16.69
C PHE A 176 -5.30 -16.30 -17.86
N ARG A 177 -6.33 -17.09 -17.73
CA ARG A 177 -6.74 -18.04 -18.78
C ARG A 177 -7.26 -17.36 -20.05
N GLU A 178 -7.72 -16.13 -19.90
CA GLU A 178 -8.28 -15.30 -20.97
C GLU A 178 -7.78 -13.87 -20.79
N THR A 179 -7.65 -13.14 -21.90
CA THR A 179 -7.38 -11.71 -21.83
C THR A 179 -8.60 -11.01 -21.23
N ARG A 180 -8.42 -10.40 -20.08
CA ARG A 180 -9.48 -9.68 -19.36
C ARG A 180 -9.06 -8.23 -19.14
N ASN A 181 -10.00 -7.33 -19.31
CA ASN A 181 -9.85 -5.94 -18.86
C ASN A 181 -10.26 -5.89 -17.38
N LEU A 182 -9.28 -6.08 -16.49
CA LEU A 182 -9.50 -6.08 -15.06
C LEU A 182 -9.03 -4.78 -14.45
N HIS A 183 -9.86 -4.23 -13.61
CA HIS A 183 -9.58 -3.02 -12.84
C HIS A 183 -9.66 -3.31 -11.35
N LEU A 184 -8.80 -2.63 -10.58
CA LEU A 184 -8.88 -2.55 -9.14
C LEU A 184 -9.11 -1.08 -8.76
N ARG A 185 -10.31 -0.78 -8.30
CA ARG A 185 -10.63 0.56 -7.80
C ARG A 185 -10.46 0.59 -6.28
N MET A 186 -9.60 1.47 -5.81
CA MET A 186 -9.47 1.82 -4.41
C MET A 186 -10.16 3.15 -4.16
N THR A 187 -11.08 3.19 -3.21
CA THR A 187 -11.71 4.45 -2.74
C THR A 187 -11.36 4.64 -1.28
N MET A 188 -10.78 5.78 -0.95
CA MET A 188 -10.49 6.18 0.43
C MET A 188 -11.56 7.13 0.92
N LEU A 189 -12.20 6.76 2.03
CA LEU A 189 -13.36 7.45 2.60
C LEU A 189 -12.99 8.39 3.75
N ASN A 190 -11.71 8.53 4.04
CA ASN A 190 -11.21 9.40 5.11
C ASN A 190 -10.61 10.67 4.53
N SER A 191 -10.66 11.75 5.32
CA SER A 191 -9.80 12.90 5.10
C SER A 191 -8.33 12.53 5.34
N PHE A 192 -7.46 13.04 4.49
CA PHE A 192 -6.00 12.96 4.63
C PHE A 192 -5.46 14.36 4.83
N THR A 193 -4.51 14.49 5.73
CA THR A 193 -3.74 15.71 5.96
C THR A 193 -2.28 15.49 5.63
#